data_cf80e57e8a40cb0c5a43ce6c16a5cae7
#
_entry.id   cf80e57e8a40cb0c5a43ce6c16a5cae7
#
_cell.length_a   1.000
_cell.length_b   1.000
_cell.length_c   1.000
_cell.angle_alpha   90.00
_cell.angle_beta   90.00
_cell.angle_gamma   90.00
#
_symmetry.space_group_name_H-M   'P 1'
#
loop_
_entity.id
_entity.type
_entity.pdbx_description
1 polymer ?
#
loop_
_entity_poly.entity_id
_entity_poly.type
_entity_poly.pdbx_seq_one_letter_code
_entity_poly.pdbx_strand_id
1 'polypeptide(L)'
;MNKARVIMLVILLHLGVLTASVQAQPLDSIRVESNFFQSIRGNQVDSYITFGQGFGNLKPLIFEGLVSPYFLLRTSRNARWGATVSPAILIRMEAERSFPVRTPSYMPKITFYHQISRKSESVKYVFLTLMHHSNGQNGNFKNNDGTYNTQTGDFSTNLVEVGAFFNKTVLPFINTREYFKTSIEYHINAARSPELEGVYSFLRWHNNIRIFRFPLPKSTIKWLENKTDLPQVQSNIQTTWLFGEVNNASFFDLKERLNLSFTISFRPQALNDVSFFVNYYTGKDYYNMQFMRRIQVLRFGLQAYTLK
;
A
#
# COMPACT_ATOMS: atom_id res chain seq x y z
N MET A 1 12.23 -34.78 -20.44
CA MET A 1 12.28 -33.98 -19.19
C MET A 1 11.71 -32.59 -19.53
N ASN A 2 10.64 -32.16 -18.88
CA ASN A 2 9.85 -30.98 -19.27
C ASN A 2 10.68 -29.71 -19.00
N LYS A 3 10.80 -28.79 -19.97
CA LYS A 3 11.62 -27.56 -19.90
C LYS A 3 11.35 -26.72 -18.63
N ALA A 4 10.10 -26.75 -18.14
CA ALA A 4 9.72 -26.11 -16.87
C ALA A 4 10.41 -26.69 -15.63
N ARG A 5 10.66 -28.02 -15.59
CA ARG A 5 11.36 -28.68 -14.49
C ARG A 5 12.87 -28.35 -14.48
N VAL A 6 13.46 -28.15 -15.66
CA VAL A 6 14.87 -27.75 -15.77
C VAL A 6 15.07 -26.31 -15.30
N ILE A 7 14.16 -25.39 -15.66
CA ILE A 7 14.21 -23.99 -15.22
C ILE A 7 14.03 -23.88 -13.70
N MET A 8 13.09 -24.63 -13.14
CA MET A 8 12.86 -24.67 -11.68
C MET A 8 14.07 -25.26 -10.92
N LEU A 9 14.74 -26.28 -11.48
CA LEU A 9 15.95 -26.86 -10.90
C LEU A 9 17.13 -25.88 -10.94
N VAL A 10 17.29 -25.12 -12.02
CA VAL A 10 18.33 -24.10 -12.18
C VAL A 10 18.11 -22.95 -11.22
N ILE A 11 16.87 -22.51 -11.00
CA ILE A 11 16.54 -21.48 -10.02
C ILE A 11 16.81 -21.96 -8.59
N LEU A 12 16.48 -23.21 -8.27
CA LEU A 12 16.75 -23.80 -6.95
C LEU A 12 18.25 -24.00 -6.70
N LEU A 13 19.03 -24.35 -7.72
CA LEU A 13 20.50 -24.46 -7.64
C LEU A 13 21.18 -23.11 -7.44
N HIS A 14 20.67 -22.03 -8.07
CA HIS A 14 21.21 -20.67 -7.86
C HIS A 14 20.81 -20.07 -6.51
N LEU A 15 19.65 -20.45 -5.94
CA LEU A 15 19.28 -20.10 -4.58
C LEU A 15 20.11 -20.85 -3.52
N GLY A 16 20.61 -22.04 -3.82
CA GLY A 16 21.47 -22.83 -2.93
C GLY A 16 22.94 -22.35 -2.79
N VAL A 17 23.42 -21.50 -3.71
CA VAL A 17 24.78 -20.96 -3.69
C VAL A 17 24.91 -19.67 -2.86
N LEU A 18 23.82 -19.09 -2.40
CA LEU A 18 23.82 -17.92 -1.49
C LEU A 18 23.87 -18.29 -0.01
N THR A 19 24.40 -19.46 0.35
CA THR A 19 24.82 -19.73 1.73
C THR A 19 26.12 -18.96 2.02
N ALA A 20 26.05 -17.64 2.02
CA ALA A 20 27.07 -16.84 2.69
C ALA A 20 27.00 -17.21 4.16
N SER A 21 28.12 -17.70 4.69
CA SER A 21 28.33 -18.01 6.08
C SER A 21 27.79 -16.89 6.97
N VAL A 22 26.64 -17.13 7.61
CA VAL A 22 26.15 -16.28 8.68
C VAL A 22 27.07 -16.49 9.86
N GLN A 23 28.16 -15.72 9.94
CA GLN A 23 28.89 -15.57 11.19
C GLN A 23 27.93 -14.94 12.19
N ALA A 24 27.53 -15.71 13.19
CA ALA A 24 26.83 -15.20 14.36
C ALA A 24 27.72 -14.14 15.01
N GLN A 25 27.35 -12.85 14.83
CA GLN A 25 28.04 -11.77 15.53
C GLN A 25 27.60 -11.77 17.00
N PRO A 26 28.54 -11.43 17.93
CA PRO A 26 28.22 -11.38 19.36
C PRO A 26 27.04 -10.42 19.63
N LEU A 27 26.23 -10.78 20.63
CA LEU A 27 24.99 -10.09 21.04
C LEU A 27 25.19 -8.65 21.60
N ASP A 28 26.41 -8.14 21.66
CA ASP A 28 26.76 -6.95 22.45
C ASP A 28 26.70 -5.60 21.73
N SER A 29 26.04 -5.51 20.59
CA SER A 29 25.69 -4.21 20.04
C SER A 29 24.25 -4.22 19.53
N ILE A 30 23.34 -3.63 20.29
CA ILE A 30 22.06 -3.11 19.78
C ILE A 30 22.43 -2.01 18.77
N ARG A 31 22.90 -2.40 17.59
CA ARG A 31 23.18 -1.44 16.52
C ARG A 31 21.85 -0.96 15.99
N VAL A 32 21.58 0.33 16.21
CA VAL A 32 20.43 1.03 15.65
C VAL A 32 20.35 0.76 14.15
N GLU A 33 19.19 0.35 13.68
CA GLU A 33 18.92 0.15 12.25
C GLU A 33 19.13 1.48 11.51
N SER A 34 19.66 1.42 10.29
CA SER A 34 19.86 2.66 9.50
C SER A 34 18.52 3.36 9.24
N ASN A 35 18.54 4.70 9.20
CA ASN A 35 17.37 5.52 8.87
C ASN A 35 16.74 5.15 7.52
N PHE A 36 17.52 4.61 6.61
CA PHE A 36 17.03 4.10 5.33
C PHE A 36 16.04 2.95 5.51
N PHE A 37 16.39 1.91 6.27
CA PHE A 37 15.48 0.78 6.49
C PHE A 37 14.31 1.15 7.39
N GLN A 38 14.49 2.03 8.36
CA GLN A 38 13.39 2.59 9.15
C GLN A 38 12.39 3.33 8.26
N SER A 39 12.88 4.11 7.28
CA SER A 39 12.00 4.81 6.34
C SER A 39 11.28 3.86 5.38
N ILE A 40 11.92 2.76 4.96
CA ILE A 40 11.25 1.69 4.19
C ILE A 40 10.11 1.10 5.01
N ARG A 41 10.34 0.75 6.28
CA ARG A 41 9.30 0.22 7.18
C ARG A 41 8.14 1.19 7.35
N GLY A 42 8.45 2.48 7.62
CA GLY A 42 7.45 3.53 7.78
C GLY A 42 6.63 3.84 6.53
N ASN A 43 7.04 3.37 5.36
CA ASN A 43 6.34 3.56 4.08
C ASN A 43 5.67 2.30 3.54
N GLN A 44 5.69 1.20 4.28
CA GLN A 44 4.86 0.04 3.93
C GLN A 44 3.38 0.40 4.11
N VAL A 45 2.54 -0.31 3.38
CA VAL A 45 1.09 -0.20 3.54
C VAL A 45 0.70 -0.87 4.85
N ASP A 46 0.02 -0.12 5.72
CA ASP A 46 -0.44 -0.65 7.01
C ASP A 46 -1.59 -1.65 6.80
N SER A 47 -1.52 -2.80 7.46
CA SER A 47 -2.67 -3.71 7.54
C SER A 47 -3.76 -3.07 8.38
N TYR A 48 -5.02 -3.21 7.97
CA TYR A 48 -6.15 -2.61 8.69
C TYR A 48 -7.42 -3.46 8.62
N ILE A 49 -8.36 -3.15 9.50
CA ILE A 49 -9.74 -3.63 9.48
C ILE A 49 -10.68 -2.46 9.78
N THR A 50 -11.75 -2.29 8.98
CA THR A 50 -12.78 -1.28 9.23
C THR A 50 -13.89 -1.79 10.13
N PHE A 51 -14.59 -0.88 10.80
CA PHE A 51 -15.83 -1.16 11.52
C PHE A 51 -17.02 -0.88 10.59
N GLY A 52 -17.49 -1.90 9.87
CA GLY A 52 -18.51 -1.76 8.84
C GLY A 52 -18.00 -1.06 7.56
N GLN A 53 -18.93 -0.55 6.77
CA GLN A 53 -18.66 0.19 5.52
C GLN A 53 -18.28 1.64 5.73
N GLY A 54 -18.50 2.20 6.92
CA GLY A 54 -18.42 3.63 7.17
C GLY A 54 -19.64 4.42 6.65
N PHE A 55 -19.45 5.73 6.42
CA PHE A 55 -20.48 6.63 5.89
C PHE A 55 -20.15 6.99 4.44
N GLY A 56 -21.12 6.85 3.54
CA GLY A 56 -20.95 7.17 2.12
C GLY A 56 -21.71 6.23 1.21
N ASN A 57 -21.22 6.07 -0.01
CA ASN A 57 -21.90 5.29 -1.06
C ASN A 57 -21.29 3.87 -1.28
N LEU A 58 -20.45 3.40 -0.36
CA LEU A 58 -19.99 2.02 -0.37
C LEU A 58 -21.17 1.08 -0.04
N LYS A 59 -21.17 -0.13 -0.62
CA LYS A 59 -22.16 -1.15 -0.24
C LYS A 59 -22.05 -1.44 1.27
N PRO A 60 -23.17 -1.85 1.92
CA PRO A 60 -23.12 -2.29 3.30
C PRO A 60 -22.12 -3.42 3.53
N LEU A 61 -21.19 -3.23 4.46
CA LEU A 61 -20.16 -4.19 4.82
C LEU A 61 -20.21 -4.47 6.33
N ILE A 62 -19.90 -5.69 6.71
CA ILE A 62 -19.52 -6.02 8.09
C ILE A 62 -18.11 -5.48 8.36
N PHE A 63 -17.18 -5.67 7.42
CA PHE A 63 -15.85 -5.06 7.47
C PHE A 63 -15.19 -5.07 6.08
N GLU A 64 -14.20 -4.20 5.92
CA GLU A 64 -13.14 -4.29 4.92
C GLU A 64 -11.81 -4.50 5.64
N GLY A 65 -11.01 -5.47 5.21
CA GLY A 65 -9.72 -5.77 5.80
C GLY A 65 -8.62 -5.83 4.75
N LEU A 66 -7.51 -5.14 5.00
CA LEU A 66 -6.27 -5.27 4.24
C LEU A 66 -5.23 -6.00 5.09
N VAL A 67 -4.77 -7.13 4.62
CA VAL A 67 -3.66 -7.88 5.20
C VAL A 67 -2.45 -7.69 4.30
N SER A 68 -1.46 -6.93 4.76
CA SER A 68 -0.28 -6.56 3.99
C SER A 68 1.02 -6.74 4.80
N PRO A 69 1.31 -7.96 5.28
CA PRO A 69 2.60 -8.25 5.89
C PRO A 69 3.71 -8.12 4.83
N TYR A 70 4.94 -7.90 5.29
CA TYR A 70 6.08 -7.85 4.38
C TYR A 70 7.32 -8.49 4.99
N PHE A 71 8.15 -9.07 4.12
CA PHE A 71 9.48 -9.53 4.45
C PHE A 71 10.49 -8.51 3.93
N LEU A 72 11.38 -8.03 4.82
CA LEU A 72 12.44 -7.10 4.43
C LEU A 72 13.72 -7.91 4.15
N LEU A 73 14.19 -7.85 2.92
CA LEU A 73 15.40 -8.48 2.43
C LEU A 73 16.52 -7.45 2.35
N ARG A 74 17.65 -7.74 2.99
CA ARG A 74 18.83 -6.87 3.02
C ARG A 74 20.09 -7.69 3.33
N THR A 75 21.22 -7.30 2.78
CA THR A 75 22.51 -7.97 3.03
C THR A 75 23.14 -7.57 4.36
N SER A 76 22.87 -6.36 4.85
CA SER A 76 23.33 -5.83 6.13
C SER A 76 22.43 -4.73 6.65
N ARG A 77 22.60 -4.35 7.94
CA ARG A 77 21.84 -3.22 8.54
C ARG A 77 22.15 -1.87 7.91
N ASN A 78 23.30 -1.72 7.26
CA ASN A 78 23.77 -0.48 6.63
C ASN A 78 23.83 -0.61 5.09
N ALA A 79 23.21 -1.63 4.50
CA ALA A 79 23.16 -1.78 3.06
C ALA A 79 22.43 -0.59 2.41
N ARG A 80 22.85 -0.24 1.21
CA ARG A 80 22.19 0.81 0.38
C ARG A 80 21.07 0.25 -0.50
N TRP A 81 20.96 -1.07 -0.56
CA TRP A 81 19.96 -1.83 -1.28
C TRP A 81 19.13 -2.64 -0.31
N GLY A 82 17.86 -2.73 -0.59
CA GLY A 82 16.94 -3.60 0.10
C GLY A 82 15.80 -3.98 -0.80
N ALA A 83 15.05 -4.97 -0.40
CA ALA A 83 13.81 -5.33 -1.07
C ALA A 83 12.75 -5.69 -0.03
N THR A 84 11.48 -5.53 -0.38
CA THR A 84 10.36 -6.08 0.37
C THR A 84 9.54 -6.99 -0.51
N VAL A 85 9.03 -8.08 0.08
CA VAL A 85 8.05 -8.98 -0.53
C VAL A 85 6.81 -8.96 0.34
N SER A 86 5.66 -8.68 -0.26
CA SER A 86 4.37 -8.61 0.43
C SER A 86 3.29 -9.34 -0.35
N PRO A 87 2.50 -10.24 0.27
CA PRO A 87 1.37 -10.90 -0.39
C PRO A 87 0.12 -10.02 -0.52
N ALA A 88 0.02 -8.89 0.15
CA ALA A 88 -1.12 -7.95 0.22
C ALA A 88 -2.47 -8.52 -0.27
N ILE A 89 -3.45 -8.63 0.62
CA ILE A 89 -4.78 -9.20 0.33
C ILE A 89 -5.83 -8.25 0.90
N LEU A 90 -6.74 -7.77 0.05
CA LEU A 90 -7.89 -6.96 0.45
C LEU A 90 -9.16 -7.82 0.43
N ILE A 91 -9.91 -7.80 1.53
CA ILE A 91 -11.09 -8.64 1.75
C ILE A 91 -12.26 -7.74 2.13
N ARG A 92 -13.46 -8.04 1.61
CA ARG A 92 -14.73 -7.43 2.03
C ARG A 92 -15.73 -8.51 2.43
N MET A 93 -16.31 -8.38 3.62
CA MET A 93 -17.46 -9.16 4.07
C MET A 93 -18.70 -8.27 3.96
N GLU A 94 -19.65 -8.65 3.11
CA GLU A 94 -20.87 -7.87 2.86
C GLU A 94 -21.90 -8.10 3.97
N ALA A 95 -22.68 -7.07 4.31
CA ALA A 95 -23.76 -7.11 5.28
C ALA A 95 -25.07 -7.61 4.62
N GLU A 96 -24.97 -8.72 3.91
CA GLU A 96 -26.09 -9.43 3.28
C GLU A 96 -26.42 -10.71 4.06
N ARG A 97 -27.50 -11.43 3.67
CA ARG A 97 -27.84 -12.72 4.28
C ARG A 97 -26.65 -13.67 4.20
N SER A 98 -26.30 -14.31 5.31
CA SER A 98 -25.14 -15.20 5.49
C SER A 98 -23.77 -14.53 5.41
N PHE A 99 -23.72 -13.19 5.41
CA PHE A 99 -22.46 -12.39 5.46
C PHE A 99 -21.38 -12.88 4.48
N PRO A 100 -21.66 -12.89 3.16
CA PRO A 100 -20.73 -13.46 2.20
C PRO A 100 -19.41 -12.66 2.17
N VAL A 101 -18.31 -13.40 2.16
CA VAL A 101 -17.00 -12.84 1.85
C VAL A 101 -16.84 -12.85 0.35
N ARG A 102 -16.70 -11.67 -0.26
CA ARG A 102 -16.42 -11.55 -1.70
C ARG A 102 -15.00 -12.00 -1.99
N THR A 103 -14.79 -12.45 -3.22
CA THR A 103 -13.46 -12.85 -3.68
C THR A 103 -12.44 -11.76 -3.40
N PRO A 104 -11.37 -12.08 -2.65
CA PRO A 104 -10.35 -11.09 -2.31
C PRO A 104 -9.65 -10.48 -3.52
N SER A 105 -9.14 -9.26 -3.36
CA SER A 105 -8.10 -8.72 -4.24
C SER A 105 -6.75 -9.24 -3.77
N TYR A 106 -6.10 -10.06 -4.58
CA TYR A 106 -4.75 -10.55 -4.35
C TYR A 106 -3.76 -9.61 -5.03
N MET A 107 -2.85 -9.02 -4.26
CA MET A 107 -1.92 -7.99 -4.73
C MET A 107 -0.47 -8.30 -4.29
N PRO A 108 0.06 -9.53 -4.58
CA PRO A 108 1.43 -9.85 -4.26
C PRO A 108 2.38 -8.91 -5.00
N LYS A 109 3.38 -8.42 -4.27
CA LYS A 109 4.35 -7.48 -4.80
C LYS A 109 5.75 -7.70 -4.25
N ILE A 110 6.73 -7.34 -5.08
CA ILE A 110 8.11 -7.20 -4.69
C ILE A 110 8.55 -5.75 -4.98
N THR A 111 9.20 -5.11 -4.02
CA THR A 111 9.72 -3.75 -4.20
C THR A 111 11.21 -3.73 -3.89
N PHE A 112 11.99 -3.23 -4.83
CA PHE A 112 13.42 -3.00 -4.69
C PHE A 112 13.66 -1.54 -4.33
N TYR A 113 14.61 -1.28 -3.43
CA TYR A 113 14.94 0.05 -2.95
C TYR A 113 16.43 0.33 -3.12
N HIS A 114 16.77 1.53 -3.55
CA HIS A 114 18.14 2.01 -3.59
C HIS A 114 18.29 3.37 -2.91
N GLN A 115 19.13 3.43 -1.87
CA GLN A 115 19.41 4.67 -1.16
C GLN A 115 20.31 5.59 -1.99
N ILE A 116 19.82 6.80 -2.29
CA ILE A 116 20.56 7.81 -3.06
C ILE A 116 21.51 8.60 -2.15
N SER A 117 21.04 9.02 -0.96
CA SER A 117 21.81 9.87 -0.04
C SER A 117 22.18 9.13 1.24
N ARG A 118 23.43 9.33 1.71
CA ARG A 118 23.93 8.79 2.99
C ARG A 118 23.80 9.78 4.17
N LYS A 119 23.35 11.01 3.93
CA LYS A 119 23.18 12.00 5.00
C LYS A 119 22.09 11.51 5.95
N SER A 120 22.43 11.36 7.23
CA SER A 120 21.53 10.82 8.27
C SER A 120 20.25 11.64 8.44
N GLU A 121 20.32 12.95 8.18
CA GLU A 121 19.20 13.89 8.35
C GLU A 121 18.22 13.89 7.17
N SER A 122 18.60 13.35 6.01
CA SER A 122 17.80 13.37 4.79
C SER A 122 17.87 12.04 4.05
N VAL A 123 17.00 11.12 4.42
CA VAL A 123 16.87 9.85 3.70
C VAL A 123 16.18 10.09 2.37
N LYS A 124 16.87 9.69 1.29
CA LYS A 124 16.32 9.69 -0.07
C LYS A 124 16.60 8.35 -0.70
N TYR A 125 15.60 7.78 -1.33
CA TYR A 125 15.75 6.55 -2.11
C TYR A 125 14.82 6.53 -3.32
N VAL A 126 15.19 5.74 -4.30
CA VAL A 126 14.32 5.33 -5.41
C VAL A 126 13.85 3.91 -5.18
N PHE A 127 12.74 3.55 -5.78
CA PHE A 127 12.20 2.21 -5.71
C PHE A 127 11.59 1.76 -7.03
N LEU A 128 11.58 0.46 -7.22
CA LEU A 128 10.94 -0.26 -8.31
C LEU A 128 10.05 -1.33 -7.70
N THR A 129 8.75 -1.28 -7.95
CA THR A 129 7.78 -2.31 -7.55
C THR A 129 7.30 -3.09 -8.77
N LEU A 130 7.26 -4.41 -8.63
CA LEU A 130 6.54 -5.32 -9.51
C LEU A 130 5.36 -5.86 -8.71
N MET A 131 4.15 -5.75 -9.24
CA MET A 131 2.93 -6.20 -8.56
C MET A 131 2.01 -6.93 -9.54
N HIS A 132 1.43 -8.01 -9.06
CA HIS A 132 0.28 -8.66 -9.66
C HIS A 132 -0.98 -8.25 -8.91
N HIS A 133 -2.09 -8.00 -9.62
CA HIS A 133 -3.39 -7.74 -9.00
C HIS A 133 -4.44 -8.60 -9.71
N SER A 134 -5.05 -9.51 -8.99
CA SER A 134 -6.09 -10.40 -9.50
C SER A 134 -7.11 -10.74 -8.43
N ASN A 135 -8.24 -11.31 -8.86
CA ASN A 135 -9.25 -11.83 -7.94
C ASN A 135 -9.32 -13.36 -7.92
N GLY A 136 -8.50 -14.06 -8.71
CA GLY A 136 -8.48 -15.51 -8.75
C GLY A 136 -9.75 -16.17 -9.28
N GLN A 137 -10.62 -15.41 -9.96
CA GLN A 137 -11.83 -15.93 -10.61
C GLN A 137 -11.54 -16.22 -12.09
N ASN A 138 -12.45 -17.00 -12.72
CA ASN A 138 -12.37 -17.40 -14.11
C ASN A 138 -13.72 -17.29 -14.86
N GLY A 139 -14.69 -16.56 -14.29
CA GLY A 139 -15.97 -16.29 -14.95
C GLY A 139 -15.84 -15.22 -16.03
N ASN A 140 -16.84 -15.11 -16.90
CA ASN A 140 -16.87 -14.10 -17.93
C ASN A 140 -16.77 -12.68 -17.31
N PHE A 141 -15.99 -11.81 -17.92
CA PHE A 141 -15.76 -10.42 -17.46
C PHE A 141 -17.05 -9.61 -17.42
N LYS A 142 -17.96 -9.88 -18.39
CA LYS A 142 -19.30 -9.26 -18.47
C LYS A 142 -20.39 -10.30 -18.38
N ASN A 143 -21.54 -9.92 -17.85
CA ASN A 143 -22.78 -10.65 -17.89
C ASN A 143 -23.38 -10.61 -19.31
N ASN A 144 -24.40 -11.44 -19.57
CA ASN A 144 -25.09 -11.50 -20.86
C ASN A 144 -25.78 -10.17 -21.24
N ASP A 145 -26.13 -9.34 -20.27
CA ASP A 145 -26.71 -8.00 -20.45
C ASP A 145 -25.67 -6.89 -20.68
N GLY A 146 -24.39 -7.25 -20.79
CA GLY A 146 -23.27 -6.32 -21.00
C GLY A 146 -22.76 -5.63 -19.74
N THR A 147 -23.36 -5.83 -18.57
CA THR A 147 -22.88 -5.29 -17.30
C THR A 147 -21.63 -6.05 -16.82
N TYR A 148 -20.81 -5.41 -15.98
CA TYR A 148 -19.63 -6.07 -15.40
C TYR A 148 -20.04 -7.16 -14.40
N ASN A 149 -19.47 -8.34 -14.56
CA ASN A 149 -19.73 -9.46 -13.66
C ASN A 149 -18.94 -9.29 -12.35
N THR A 150 -19.53 -8.60 -11.40
CA THR A 150 -18.92 -8.29 -10.09
C THR A 150 -18.89 -9.47 -9.13
N GLN A 151 -19.44 -10.64 -9.51
CA GLN A 151 -19.53 -11.82 -8.65
C GLN A 151 -18.45 -12.85 -8.95
N THR A 152 -18.31 -13.22 -10.22
CA THR A 152 -17.41 -14.29 -10.66
C THR A 152 -16.52 -13.89 -11.82
N GLY A 153 -16.67 -12.66 -12.35
CA GLY A 153 -15.86 -12.17 -13.46
C GLY A 153 -14.38 -12.17 -13.14
N ASP A 154 -13.57 -12.62 -14.09
CA ASP A 154 -12.12 -12.62 -13.95
C ASP A 154 -11.56 -11.21 -13.99
N PHE A 155 -10.59 -10.94 -13.14
CA PHE A 155 -9.86 -9.68 -13.11
C PHE A 155 -8.38 -9.97 -12.89
N SER A 156 -7.55 -9.54 -13.82
CA SER A 156 -6.11 -9.69 -13.71
C SER A 156 -5.38 -8.53 -14.36
N THR A 157 -4.35 -8.04 -13.70
CA THR A 157 -3.41 -7.06 -14.26
C THR A 157 -2.06 -7.15 -13.57
N ASN A 158 -0.99 -6.86 -14.32
CA ASN A 158 0.36 -6.76 -13.80
C ASN A 158 0.87 -5.35 -13.98
N LEU A 159 1.60 -4.84 -13.01
CA LEU A 159 2.11 -3.48 -13.06
C LEU A 159 3.56 -3.36 -12.62
N VAL A 160 4.17 -2.31 -13.11
CA VAL A 160 5.48 -1.81 -12.69
C VAL A 160 5.27 -0.39 -12.13
N GLU A 161 5.77 -0.13 -10.93
CA GLU A 161 5.76 1.20 -10.32
C GLU A 161 7.20 1.64 -10.06
N VAL A 162 7.56 2.82 -10.55
CA VAL A 162 8.87 3.46 -10.30
C VAL A 162 8.64 4.75 -9.56
N GLY A 163 9.40 4.97 -8.50
CA GLY A 163 9.21 6.17 -7.70
C GLY A 163 10.40 6.57 -6.86
N ALA A 164 10.20 7.69 -6.17
CA ALA A 164 11.17 8.28 -5.27
C ALA A 164 10.52 8.64 -3.93
N PHE A 165 11.33 8.57 -2.91
CA PHE A 165 10.99 8.90 -1.53
C PHE A 165 11.94 9.93 -0.99
N PHE A 166 11.39 10.90 -0.28
CA PHE A 166 12.12 12.00 0.35
C PHE A 166 11.64 12.17 1.78
N ASN A 167 12.56 12.12 2.71
CA ASN A 167 12.36 12.64 4.06
C ASN A 167 12.77 14.13 4.06
N LYS A 168 11.81 15.02 3.90
CA LYS A 168 12.04 16.47 3.90
C LYS A 168 10.83 17.16 4.51
N THR A 169 11.06 18.20 5.28
CA THR A 169 10.02 19.12 5.75
C THR A 169 9.34 19.75 4.53
N VAL A 170 8.11 19.36 4.25
CA VAL A 170 7.29 19.90 3.15
C VAL A 170 6.49 21.11 3.64
N LEU A 171 6.11 21.10 4.94
CA LEU A 171 5.36 22.16 5.59
C LEU A 171 6.29 23.01 6.47
N PRO A 172 6.84 24.12 5.97
CA PRO A 172 7.89 24.88 6.68
C PRO A 172 7.42 25.54 7.98
N PHE A 173 6.11 25.63 8.21
CA PHE A 173 5.51 26.29 9.37
C PHE A 173 5.24 25.36 10.55
N ILE A 174 5.41 24.04 10.37
CA ILE A 174 5.11 23.02 11.37
C ILE A 174 6.36 22.18 11.59
N ASN A 175 6.86 22.14 12.82
CA ASN A 175 8.02 21.30 13.18
C ASN A 175 7.58 19.83 13.25
N THR A 176 7.35 19.24 12.09
CA THR A 176 6.88 17.87 11.91
C THR A 176 7.92 17.01 11.22
N ARG A 177 7.84 15.69 11.42
CA ARG A 177 8.61 14.73 10.64
C ARG A 177 7.72 14.25 9.48
N GLU A 178 8.11 14.62 8.27
CA GLU A 178 7.30 14.38 7.06
C GLU A 178 8.02 13.47 6.09
N TYR A 179 7.24 12.64 5.39
CA TYR A 179 7.69 11.83 4.28
C TYR A 179 6.86 12.14 3.04
N PHE A 180 7.55 12.36 1.96
CA PHE A 180 6.94 12.50 0.65
C PHE A 180 7.39 11.37 -0.27
N LYS A 181 6.43 10.68 -0.88
CA LYS A 181 6.65 9.64 -1.90
C LYS A 181 5.89 10.04 -3.16
N THR A 182 6.55 9.93 -4.31
CA THR A 182 5.91 10.11 -5.63
C THR A 182 6.32 8.97 -6.55
N SER A 183 5.41 8.53 -7.41
CA SER A 183 5.68 7.41 -8.32
C SER A 183 4.77 7.42 -9.54
N ILE A 184 5.26 6.77 -10.60
CA ILE A 184 4.50 6.42 -11.80
C ILE A 184 4.28 4.92 -11.81
N GLU A 185 3.04 4.51 -11.94
CA GLU A 185 2.58 3.13 -12.09
C GLU A 185 2.16 2.90 -13.54
N TYR A 186 2.63 1.81 -14.13
CA TYR A 186 2.24 1.40 -15.47
C TYR A 186 1.80 -0.06 -15.48
N HIS A 187 0.59 -0.32 -16.00
CA HIS A 187 0.05 -1.66 -16.17
C HIS A 187 0.51 -2.26 -17.50
N ILE A 188 1.37 -3.27 -17.42
CA ILE A 188 1.92 -3.95 -18.59
C ILE A 188 0.85 -4.86 -19.25
N ASN A 189 1.00 -5.13 -20.54
CA ASN A 189 0.04 -5.95 -21.29
C ASN A 189 0.17 -7.47 -21.01
N ALA A 190 1.15 -7.90 -20.21
CA ALA A 190 1.34 -9.31 -19.88
C ALA A 190 0.30 -9.80 -18.87
N ALA A 191 -0.47 -10.82 -19.22
CA ALA A 191 -1.52 -11.44 -18.39
C ALA A 191 -2.53 -10.41 -17.79
N ARG A 192 -2.86 -9.39 -18.57
CA ARG A 192 -3.88 -8.39 -18.25
C ARG A 192 -5.19 -8.78 -18.94
N SER A 193 -6.32 -8.68 -18.23
CA SER A 193 -7.64 -8.88 -18.82
C SER A 193 -7.84 -7.84 -19.95
N PRO A 194 -8.09 -8.26 -21.20
CA PRO A 194 -8.15 -7.33 -22.36
C PRO A 194 -9.33 -6.36 -22.25
N GLU A 195 -10.39 -6.72 -21.57
CA GLU A 195 -11.60 -5.91 -21.36
C GLU A 195 -11.38 -4.68 -20.48
N LEU A 196 -10.22 -4.57 -19.84
CA LEU A 196 -9.81 -3.38 -19.10
C LEU A 196 -9.42 -2.21 -20.00
N GLU A 197 -9.23 -2.43 -21.32
CA GLU A 197 -8.84 -1.39 -22.27
C GLU A 197 -9.93 -0.32 -22.39
N GLY A 198 -9.53 0.95 -22.41
CA GLY A 198 -10.42 2.10 -22.53
C GLY A 198 -11.23 2.45 -21.25
N VAL A 199 -11.25 1.57 -20.25
CA VAL A 199 -12.05 1.79 -19.01
C VAL A 199 -11.20 1.82 -17.73
N TYR A 200 -10.01 1.22 -17.77
CA TYR A 200 -9.10 1.11 -16.64
C TYR A 200 -7.79 1.83 -16.95
N SER A 201 -7.47 2.88 -16.22
CA SER A 201 -6.23 3.62 -16.43
C SER A 201 -5.01 2.73 -16.27
N PHE A 202 -4.16 2.65 -17.30
CA PHE A 202 -2.92 1.86 -17.27
C PHE A 202 -1.69 2.68 -16.89
N LEU A 203 -1.81 4.00 -16.83
CA LEU A 203 -0.75 4.89 -16.39
C LEU A 203 -1.28 5.78 -15.27
N ARG A 204 -0.63 5.77 -14.12
CA ARG A 204 -1.07 6.50 -12.95
C ARG A 204 0.09 7.21 -12.28
N TRP A 205 -0.22 8.38 -11.74
CA TRP A 205 0.71 9.15 -10.93
C TRP A 205 0.23 9.19 -9.49
N HIS A 206 1.05 8.66 -8.60
CA HIS A 206 0.78 8.61 -7.18
C HIS A 206 1.61 9.63 -6.42
N ASN A 207 0.98 10.28 -5.45
CA ASN A 207 1.67 11.09 -4.46
C ASN A 207 1.18 10.71 -3.07
N ASN A 208 2.09 10.66 -2.11
CA ASN A 208 1.80 10.36 -0.74
C ASN A 208 2.60 11.28 0.18
N ILE A 209 1.90 11.97 1.07
CA ILE A 209 2.48 12.78 2.15
C ILE A 209 2.08 12.14 3.46
N ARG A 210 3.06 11.71 4.25
CA ARG A 210 2.83 11.14 5.58
C ARG A 210 3.49 12.02 6.64
N ILE A 211 2.70 12.44 7.62
CA ILE A 211 3.13 13.32 8.71
C ILE A 211 3.03 12.52 10.02
N PHE A 212 4.15 12.37 10.73
CA PHE A 212 4.24 11.50 11.90
C PHE A 212 4.13 12.21 13.24
N ARG A 213 4.28 13.53 13.29
CA ARG A 213 4.16 14.28 14.53
C ARG A 213 3.37 15.56 14.26
N PHE A 214 2.22 15.67 14.91
CA PHE A 214 1.58 16.96 15.06
C PHE A 214 2.11 17.61 16.33
N PRO A 215 2.51 18.91 16.28
CA PRO A 215 2.81 19.67 17.49
C PRO A 215 1.51 19.94 18.25
N LEU A 216 1.17 19.03 19.18
CA LEU A 216 0.05 19.27 20.07
C LEU A 216 0.52 20.20 21.20
N PRO A 217 -0.26 21.26 21.57
CA PRO A 217 0.06 22.11 22.68
C PRO A 217 0.20 21.29 23.96
N LYS A 218 1.30 21.47 24.70
CA LYS A 218 1.62 20.71 25.91
C LYS A 218 0.55 20.77 27.02
N SER A 219 -0.36 21.73 26.95
CA SER A 219 -1.31 22.03 28.03
C SER A 219 -2.72 21.50 27.85
N THR A 220 -3.09 20.96 26.67
CA THR A 220 -4.51 20.81 26.37
C THR A 220 -5.09 19.45 26.72
N ILE A 221 -4.31 18.36 26.67
CA ILE A 221 -4.85 17.01 26.94
C ILE A 221 -3.74 16.11 27.49
N LYS A 222 -3.70 15.89 28.81
CA LYS A 222 -2.69 15.07 29.50
C LYS A 222 -2.51 13.65 28.96
N TRP A 223 -3.56 13.02 28.45
CA TRP A 223 -3.48 11.67 27.87
C TRP A 223 -2.91 11.64 26.44
N LEU A 224 -2.77 12.81 25.79
CA LEU A 224 -2.06 12.98 24.50
C LEU A 224 -0.59 13.36 24.71
N GLU A 225 -0.13 13.60 25.94
CA GLU A 225 1.29 13.84 26.21
C GLU A 225 2.10 12.62 25.80
N ASN A 226 3.04 12.87 24.90
CA ASN A 226 3.90 11.84 24.34
C ASN A 226 5.00 11.50 25.35
N LYS A 227 4.73 10.55 26.23
CA LYS A 227 5.74 10.00 27.17
C LYS A 227 6.76 9.10 26.47
N THR A 228 6.52 8.75 25.22
CA THR A 228 7.39 7.94 24.38
C THR A 228 7.79 8.72 23.14
N ASP A 229 8.95 8.45 22.56
CA ASP A 229 9.40 9.05 21.29
C ASP A 229 8.57 8.61 20.07
N LEU A 230 7.56 7.78 20.28
CA LEU A 230 6.68 7.27 19.22
C LEU A 230 5.55 8.25 18.92
N PRO A 231 5.28 8.57 17.66
CA PRO A 231 4.19 9.45 17.28
C PRO A 231 2.83 8.85 17.65
N GLN A 232 2.01 9.61 18.39
CA GLN A 232 0.66 9.20 18.76
C GLN A 232 -0.36 9.52 17.67
N VAL A 233 -0.19 10.64 17.00
CA VAL A 233 -1.06 11.07 15.90
C VAL A 233 -0.25 11.10 14.61
N GLN A 234 -0.79 10.50 13.57
CA GLN A 234 -0.24 10.51 12.21
C GLN A 234 -1.31 10.95 11.23
N SER A 235 -0.91 11.60 10.15
CA SER A 235 -1.78 11.80 8.99
C SER A 235 -1.11 11.28 7.74
N ASN A 236 -1.94 10.84 6.80
CA ASN A 236 -1.51 10.34 5.51
C ASN A 236 -2.45 10.87 4.42
N ILE A 237 -1.89 11.61 3.47
CA ILE A 237 -2.60 12.14 2.32
C ILE A 237 -2.07 11.42 1.08
N GLN A 238 -2.97 10.80 0.33
CA GLN A 238 -2.62 10.11 -0.92
C GLN A 238 -3.46 10.67 -2.05
N THR A 239 -2.83 10.94 -3.18
CA THR A 239 -3.51 11.29 -4.43
C THR A 239 -3.04 10.36 -5.53
N THR A 240 -3.96 10.00 -6.42
CA THR A 240 -3.65 9.27 -7.65
C THR A 240 -4.33 9.96 -8.81
N TRP A 241 -3.54 10.35 -9.80
CA TRP A 241 -4.04 10.84 -11.07
C TRP A 241 -4.02 9.75 -12.12
N LEU A 242 -5.15 9.59 -12.83
CA LEU A 242 -5.37 8.57 -13.84
C LEU A 242 -5.13 9.16 -15.23
N PHE A 243 -4.12 8.65 -15.94
CA PHE A 243 -3.82 9.03 -17.32
C PHE A 243 -4.45 8.04 -18.33
N GLY A 244 -4.38 8.40 -19.61
CA GLY A 244 -4.87 7.58 -20.71
C GLY A 244 -6.38 7.56 -20.81
N GLU A 245 -6.93 6.54 -21.42
CA GLU A 245 -8.35 6.36 -21.61
C GLU A 245 -9.02 5.84 -20.33
N VAL A 246 -10.00 6.57 -19.84
CA VAL A 246 -10.81 6.22 -18.67
C VAL A 246 -12.24 6.67 -18.96
N ASN A 247 -13.11 5.77 -19.40
CA ASN A 247 -14.53 6.04 -19.66
C ASN A 247 -14.79 7.29 -20.52
N ASN A 248 -13.96 7.58 -21.53
CA ASN A 248 -14.01 8.78 -22.35
C ASN A 248 -13.94 10.11 -21.57
N ALA A 249 -13.43 10.10 -20.35
CA ALA A 249 -13.29 11.30 -19.53
C ALA A 249 -12.26 12.27 -20.12
N SER A 250 -12.54 13.57 -20.07
CA SER A 250 -11.58 14.61 -20.46
C SER A 250 -10.35 14.59 -19.53
N PHE A 251 -9.22 15.16 -19.97
CA PHE A 251 -8.00 15.18 -19.17
C PHE A 251 -8.18 15.89 -17.81
N PHE A 252 -8.99 16.93 -17.76
CA PHE A 252 -9.24 17.72 -16.54
C PHE A 252 -10.49 17.27 -15.76
N ASP A 253 -11.08 16.13 -16.09
CA ASP A 253 -12.19 15.58 -15.33
C ASP A 253 -11.71 15.01 -13.98
N LEU A 254 -11.68 15.89 -12.97
CA LEU A 254 -11.27 15.52 -11.61
C LEU A 254 -12.12 14.39 -11.03
N LYS A 255 -13.41 14.34 -11.40
CA LYS A 255 -14.31 13.32 -10.89
C LYS A 255 -13.93 11.93 -11.38
N GLU A 256 -13.50 11.79 -12.63
CA GLU A 256 -13.12 10.49 -13.18
C GLU A 256 -11.64 10.15 -12.96
N ARG A 257 -10.77 11.17 -12.84
CA ARG A 257 -9.31 10.99 -12.87
C ARG A 257 -8.59 11.14 -11.54
N LEU A 258 -9.17 11.82 -10.56
CA LEU A 258 -8.52 12.01 -9.27
C LEU A 258 -9.10 11.07 -8.22
N ASN A 259 -8.23 10.25 -7.63
CA ASN A 259 -8.51 9.55 -6.39
C ASN A 259 -7.77 10.26 -5.25
N LEU A 260 -8.47 10.48 -4.15
CA LEU A 260 -7.94 11.13 -2.95
C LEU A 260 -8.24 10.26 -1.73
N SER A 261 -7.23 10.04 -0.90
CA SER A 261 -7.36 9.40 0.40
C SER A 261 -6.72 10.28 1.47
N PHE A 262 -7.44 10.53 2.55
CA PHE A 262 -6.95 11.24 3.71
C PHE A 262 -7.19 10.39 4.95
N THR A 263 -6.12 10.03 5.66
CA THR A 263 -6.18 9.20 6.86
C THR A 263 -5.58 9.95 8.04
N ILE A 264 -6.28 9.95 9.15
CA ILE A 264 -5.73 10.32 10.46
C ILE A 264 -5.76 9.07 11.32
N SER A 265 -4.63 8.75 11.95
CA SER A 265 -4.54 7.64 12.90
C SER A 265 -4.04 8.12 14.26
N PHE A 266 -4.58 7.50 15.30
CA PHE A 266 -4.26 7.75 16.68
C PHE A 266 -3.88 6.46 17.39
N ARG A 267 -2.70 6.44 17.99
CA ARG A 267 -2.22 5.33 18.81
C ARG A 267 -2.35 5.69 20.29
N PRO A 268 -3.25 5.04 21.04
CA PRO A 268 -3.32 5.20 22.51
C PRO A 268 -2.02 4.74 23.16
N GLN A 269 -1.64 5.34 24.28
CA GLN A 269 -0.43 4.96 25.03
C GLN A 269 -0.45 3.49 25.52
N ALA A 270 -1.64 2.96 25.78
CA ALA A 270 -1.83 1.58 26.21
C ALA A 270 -1.66 0.54 25.09
N LEU A 271 -1.63 0.96 23.81
CA LEU A 271 -1.51 0.07 22.67
C LEU A 271 -0.19 0.33 21.94
N ASN A 272 0.65 -0.70 21.85
CA ASN A 272 1.97 -0.57 21.21
C ASN A 272 1.94 -0.84 19.70
N ASP A 273 1.09 -1.74 19.25
CA ASP A 273 1.13 -2.31 17.91
C ASP A 273 -0.09 -1.94 17.07
N VAL A 274 -1.07 -1.24 17.65
CA VAL A 274 -2.35 -0.93 16.99
C VAL A 274 -2.69 0.55 17.18
N SER A 275 -3.22 1.16 16.13
CA SER A 275 -3.82 2.50 16.14
C SER A 275 -5.25 2.47 15.63
N PHE A 276 -6.08 3.36 16.13
CA PHE A 276 -7.37 3.68 15.53
C PHE A 276 -7.15 4.61 14.36
N PHE A 277 -7.94 4.47 13.31
CA PHE A 277 -7.89 5.40 12.19
C PHE A 277 -9.27 5.88 11.75
N VAL A 278 -9.28 7.06 11.16
CA VAL A 278 -10.37 7.63 10.37
C VAL A 278 -9.82 7.89 8.97
N ASN A 279 -10.49 7.41 7.94
CA ASN A 279 -10.09 7.59 6.56
C ASN A 279 -11.25 8.13 5.72
N TYR A 280 -11.02 9.25 5.06
CA TYR A 280 -11.87 9.74 3.98
C TYR A 280 -11.26 9.33 2.64
N TYR A 281 -12.07 8.69 1.81
CA TYR A 281 -11.67 8.29 0.45
C TYR A 281 -12.69 8.77 -0.57
N THR A 282 -12.23 9.32 -1.67
CA THR A 282 -13.03 9.57 -2.88
C THR A 282 -12.24 9.16 -4.11
N GLY A 283 -12.83 8.33 -4.96
CA GLY A 283 -12.15 7.81 -6.15
C GLY A 283 -12.78 6.55 -6.69
N LYS A 284 -12.08 5.91 -7.64
CA LYS A 284 -12.48 4.61 -8.19
C LYS A 284 -12.36 3.53 -7.12
N ASP A 285 -13.31 2.61 -7.12
CA ASP A 285 -13.26 1.44 -6.23
C ASP A 285 -12.41 0.34 -6.87
N TYR A 286 -11.15 0.24 -6.45
CA TYR A 286 -10.22 -0.77 -7.00
C TYR A 286 -10.37 -2.17 -6.38
N TYR A 287 -11.52 -2.45 -5.81
CA TYR A 287 -11.82 -3.80 -5.37
C TYR A 287 -12.28 -4.67 -6.53
N ASN A 288 -11.35 -5.40 -7.17
CA ASN A 288 -11.61 -6.33 -8.28
C ASN A 288 -12.48 -5.70 -9.39
N MET A 289 -13.57 -6.35 -9.74
CA MET A 289 -14.54 -5.93 -10.77
C MET A 289 -15.37 -4.69 -10.40
N GLN A 290 -15.11 -4.05 -9.24
CA GLN A 290 -15.79 -2.82 -8.83
C GLN A 290 -15.16 -1.53 -9.41
N PHE A 291 -14.06 -1.63 -10.16
CA PHE A 291 -13.24 -0.51 -10.64
C PHE A 291 -14.00 0.57 -11.43
N MET A 292 -15.15 0.22 -12.04
CA MET A 292 -16.01 1.19 -12.72
C MET A 292 -16.76 2.10 -11.75
N ARG A 293 -16.95 1.65 -10.53
CA ARG A 293 -17.69 2.39 -9.51
C ARG A 293 -16.81 3.48 -8.91
N ARG A 294 -17.40 4.66 -8.72
CA ARG A 294 -16.78 5.70 -7.90
C ARG A 294 -17.39 5.65 -6.50
N ILE A 295 -16.53 5.64 -5.49
CA ILE A 295 -16.93 5.66 -4.10
C ILE A 295 -16.47 6.96 -3.42
N GLN A 296 -17.27 7.40 -2.47
CA GLN A 296 -16.97 8.46 -1.53
C GLN A 296 -17.37 7.96 -0.14
N VAL A 297 -16.41 7.79 0.74
CA VAL A 297 -16.63 7.10 2.01
C VAL A 297 -15.75 7.64 3.12
N LEU A 298 -16.32 7.77 4.32
CA LEU A 298 -15.62 8.02 5.56
C LEU A 298 -15.61 6.71 6.37
N ARG A 299 -14.45 6.13 6.61
CA ARG A 299 -14.26 4.84 7.27
C ARG A 299 -13.55 4.99 8.60
N PHE A 300 -13.81 4.05 9.50
CA PHE A 300 -13.18 3.94 10.83
C PHE A 300 -12.69 2.53 11.03
N GLY A 301 -11.64 2.37 11.80
CA GLY A 301 -11.14 1.04 12.08
C GLY A 301 -9.88 1.00 12.91
N LEU A 302 -9.27 -0.16 12.91
CA LEU A 302 -7.97 -0.44 13.50
C LEU A 302 -6.95 -0.66 12.39
N GLN A 303 -5.73 -0.17 12.59
CA GLN A 303 -4.60 -0.47 11.72
C GLN A 303 -3.38 -0.90 12.53
N ALA A 304 -2.56 -1.76 11.94
CA ALA A 304 -1.29 -2.14 12.52
C ALA A 304 -0.35 -0.94 12.56
N TYR A 305 0.35 -0.76 13.66
CA TYR A 305 1.33 0.30 13.82
C TYR A 305 2.73 -0.21 13.44
N THR A 306 3.26 0.24 12.31
CA THR A 306 4.50 -0.31 11.72
C THR A 306 5.78 0.43 12.13
N LEU A 307 5.68 1.58 12.81
CA LEU A 307 6.83 2.32 13.31
C LEU A 307 7.15 1.90 14.75
N LYS A 308 8.16 1.08 14.89
CA LYS A 308 8.85 0.81 16.17
C LYS A 308 10.21 1.50 16.20
#